data_3514df18ecc1a9d99ce05b30b9e49549
#
_entry.id   3514df18ecc1a9d99ce05b30b9e49549
#
_cell.length_a   1.000
_cell.length_b   1.000
_cell.length_c   1.000
_cell.angle_alpha   90.00
_cell.angle_beta   90.00
_cell.angle_gamma   90.00
#
_symmetry.space_group_name_H-M   'P 1'
#
loop_
_entity.id
_entity.type
_entity.pdbx_description
1 polymer ?
#
loop_
_entity_poly.entity_id
_entity_poly.type
_entity_poly.pdbx_seq_one_letter_code
_entity_poly.pdbx_strand_id
1 'polypeptide(L)'
;MSKKKAMVKVPTYKTIKEIVVVGTEKGGDKKQFMFLDKNKKECIRSFNETWSEMSALGTCFNLRGLNGKKKIAIIGENCFEWMVAYYATLVGGNITVPMDCKLPAEDLADQLIRCGCDALVITSKFVGMAEEFKKNPDMPEMVYFNISDNYEDYLKEGQAAIDAGDTSFADAEVKPDDLACIAYTSGTTAKSKGVTLTHFNIASNCSSACRAHTGKHAIGFLPLNHTYAWVSALFSSYILTEWGYLCDGIGNIQGDLKKIQPYNFSGVPLVVETIYDRIWKTARRTGREDILKKGLKISRTLMKLGIDRRRKIFKTIIDNLGGNLNMIVCGGANLDPKYEEGMHDFGIEIYNGYGMTECSPAITCNRPGKRKFGSVGTPLDCCEIKINNPDEDGVGEIYVRGTNVMVGYYNDPEATAAAFDGEWLITGDHGRIDEDGFLFMVGRKKNLICLSNGKNVSPEELEDKLSRIDYVKEVLVYEEDGKITAEFFLNEEDHPDARSRIKEDIDEFNRGMPLFKNIGKFKVRDEEFPKTTTLKIARKYN
;
A
#
# COMPACT_ATOMS: atom_id res chain seq x y z
N MET A 1 14.26 30.63 8.18
CA MET A 1 12.91 30.84 7.62
C MET A 1 12.81 30.05 6.33
N SER A 2 12.25 28.83 6.37
CA SER A 2 11.95 28.05 5.18
C SER A 2 10.81 28.74 4.42
N LYS A 3 11.07 29.11 3.16
CA LYS A 3 9.99 29.56 2.27
C LYS A 3 8.94 28.46 2.24
N LYS A 4 7.73 28.73 2.77
CA LYS A 4 6.55 27.89 2.56
C LYS A 4 6.40 27.71 1.04
N LYS A 5 6.80 26.56 0.49
CA LYS A 5 6.43 26.21 -0.87
C LYS A 5 4.91 26.21 -0.93
N ALA A 6 4.36 26.99 -1.85
CA ALA A 6 2.93 26.97 -2.09
C ALA A 6 2.51 25.52 -2.37
N MET A 7 1.52 25.04 -1.61
CA MET A 7 0.91 23.73 -1.86
C MET A 7 0.38 23.75 -3.31
N VAL A 8 0.73 22.73 -4.07
CA VAL A 8 0.17 22.55 -5.42
C VAL A 8 -1.35 22.47 -5.27
N LYS A 9 -2.08 23.35 -5.97
CA LYS A 9 -3.54 23.31 -5.98
C LYS A 9 -3.97 22.12 -6.84
N VAL A 10 -4.27 21.00 -6.21
CA VAL A 10 -4.83 19.82 -6.86
C VAL A 10 -6.36 19.91 -6.77
N PRO A 11 -7.09 19.95 -7.91
CA PRO A 11 -8.55 19.91 -7.91
C PRO A 11 -9.06 18.54 -7.44
N THR A 12 -10.32 18.46 -7.07
CA THR A 12 -10.99 17.17 -6.88
C THR A 12 -11.52 16.71 -8.23
N TYR A 13 -10.85 15.72 -8.83
CA TYR A 13 -11.30 15.07 -10.04
C TYR A 13 -12.54 14.21 -9.77
N LYS A 14 -13.40 14.08 -10.79
CA LYS A 14 -14.66 13.34 -10.67
C LYS A 14 -14.56 11.91 -11.17
N THR A 15 -13.69 11.66 -12.16
CA THR A 15 -13.50 10.33 -12.75
C THR A 15 -12.01 10.06 -12.96
N ILE A 16 -11.67 8.78 -13.08
CA ILE A 16 -10.31 8.37 -13.44
C ILE A 16 -9.97 8.83 -14.86
N LYS A 17 -10.95 8.78 -15.78
CA LYS A 17 -10.76 9.29 -17.14
C LYS A 17 -10.36 10.77 -17.14
N GLU A 18 -11.02 11.60 -16.33
CA GLU A 18 -10.65 13.01 -16.17
C GLU A 18 -9.21 13.19 -15.68
N ILE A 19 -8.78 12.39 -14.67
CA ILE A 19 -7.39 12.41 -14.18
C ILE A 19 -6.41 12.13 -15.32
N VAL A 20 -6.67 11.07 -16.08
CA VAL A 20 -5.78 10.61 -17.16
C VAL A 20 -5.72 11.61 -18.30
N VAL A 21 -6.87 12.08 -18.78
CA VAL A 21 -6.95 13.05 -19.90
C VAL A 21 -6.26 14.35 -19.53
N VAL A 22 -6.66 14.97 -18.41
CA VAL A 22 -6.07 16.25 -17.96
C VAL A 22 -4.57 16.10 -17.65
N GLY A 23 -4.16 14.97 -17.08
CA GLY A 23 -2.75 14.67 -16.81
C GLY A 23 -1.94 14.51 -18.09
N THR A 24 -2.49 13.86 -19.10
CA THR A 24 -1.87 13.70 -20.42
C THR A 24 -1.71 15.05 -21.13
N GLU A 25 -2.75 15.88 -21.16
CA GLU A 25 -2.70 17.22 -21.75
C GLU A 25 -1.60 18.11 -21.10
N LYS A 26 -1.48 18.05 -19.77
CA LYS A 26 -0.46 18.81 -19.03
C LYS A 26 0.95 18.24 -19.19
N GLY A 27 1.05 16.93 -19.27
CA GLY A 27 2.30 16.19 -19.37
C GLY A 27 2.91 16.24 -20.77
N GLY A 28 2.09 15.98 -21.80
CA GLY A 28 2.53 15.96 -23.19
C GLY A 28 3.68 14.98 -23.43
N ASP A 29 4.75 15.47 -24.03
CA ASP A 29 5.95 14.66 -24.32
C ASP A 29 6.95 14.57 -23.15
N LYS A 30 6.59 15.07 -21.96
CA LYS A 30 7.42 14.87 -20.78
C LYS A 30 7.43 13.38 -20.40
N LYS A 31 8.58 12.94 -19.87
CA LYS A 31 8.71 11.60 -19.30
C LYS A 31 7.64 11.37 -18.23
N GLN A 32 6.92 10.25 -18.33
CA GLN A 32 5.94 9.81 -17.35
C GLN A 32 6.38 8.54 -16.64
N PHE A 33 6.74 7.51 -17.37
CA PHE A 33 7.19 6.24 -16.79
C PHE A 33 8.56 5.83 -17.31
N MET A 34 9.34 5.22 -16.43
CA MET A 34 10.55 4.51 -16.73
C MET A 34 10.45 3.11 -16.13
N PHE A 35 10.81 2.09 -16.88
CA PHE A 35 10.69 0.69 -16.51
C PHE A 35 11.71 -0.18 -17.23
N LEU A 36 11.82 -1.45 -16.87
CA LEU A 36 12.58 -2.45 -17.60
C LEU A 36 11.60 -3.31 -18.41
N ASP A 37 11.89 -3.48 -19.70
CA ASP A 37 11.14 -4.42 -20.55
C ASP A 37 11.48 -5.90 -20.19
N LYS A 38 10.85 -6.85 -20.88
CA LYS A 38 11.07 -8.30 -20.68
C LYS A 38 12.53 -8.74 -20.90
N ASN A 39 13.30 -7.95 -21.65
CA ASN A 39 14.73 -8.19 -21.90
C ASN A 39 15.63 -7.42 -20.92
N LYS A 40 15.06 -6.83 -19.87
CA LYS A 40 15.75 -5.98 -18.88
C LYS A 40 16.38 -4.71 -19.48
N LYS A 41 15.92 -4.29 -20.65
CA LYS A 41 16.30 -3.03 -21.27
C LYS A 41 15.46 -1.90 -20.66
N GLU A 42 16.12 -0.77 -20.41
CA GLU A 42 15.46 0.44 -19.92
C GLU A 42 14.59 1.06 -21.00
N CYS A 43 13.33 1.30 -20.65
CA CYS A 43 12.34 1.95 -21.48
C CYS A 43 11.80 3.19 -20.78
N ILE A 44 11.47 4.19 -21.58
CA ILE A 44 10.82 5.42 -21.12
C ILE A 44 9.58 5.64 -21.97
N ARG A 45 8.51 6.12 -21.33
CA ARG A 45 7.29 6.57 -21.99
C ARG A 45 6.94 7.97 -21.51
N SER A 46 6.56 8.81 -22.45
CA SER A 46 5.92 10.09 -22.18
C SER A 46 4.44 9.93 -21.85
N PHE A 47 3.77 10.99 -21.43
CA PHE A 47 2.32 10.99 -21.24
C PHE A 47 1.59 10.71 -22.54
N ASN A 48 2.03 11.33 -23.64
CA ASN A 48 1.44 11.11 -24.96
C ASN A 48 1.63 9.67 -25.45
N GLU A 49 2.82 9.08 -25.30
CA GLU A 49 3.07 7.69 -25.67
C GLU A 49 2.23 6.72 -24.84
N THR A 50 2.13 6.95 -23.50
CA THR A 50 1.27 6.12 -22.64
C THR A 50 -0.21 6.23 -23.04
N TRP A 51 -0.68 7.43 -23.40
CA TRP A 51 -2.04 7.63 -23.92
C TRP A 51 -2.26 6.88 -25.23
N SER A 52 -1.32 6.94 -26.16
CA SER A 52 -1.41 6.25 -27.45
C SER A 52 -1.51 4.73 -27.25
N GLU A 53 -0.62 4.14 -26.43
CA GLU A 53 -0.66 2.70 -26.16
C GLU A 53 -1.96 2.28 -25.44
N MET A 54 -2.41 3.08 -24.47
CA MET A 54 -3.67 2.86 -23.77
C MET A 54 -4.88 2.94 -24.71
N SER A 55 -4.90 3.92 -25.60
CA SER A 55 -5.99 4.10 -26.58
C SER A 55 -6.03 2.94 -27.56
N ALA A 56 -4.88 2.52 -28.07
CA ALA A 56 -4.79 1.38 -28.97
C ALA A 56 -5.26 0.09 -28.29
N LEU A 57 -4.79 -0.20 -27.07
CA LEU A 57 -5.21 -1.40 -26.32
C LEU A 57 -6.71 -1.35 -25.97
N GLY A 58 -7.22 -0.20 -25.55
CA GLY A 58 -8.64 -0.02 -25.22
C GLY A 58 -9.55 -0.17 -26.45
N THR A 59 -9.13 0.34 -27.61
CA THR A 59 -9.83 0.10 -28.88
C THR A 59 -9.79 -1.38 -29.26
N CYS A 60 -8.65 -2.06 -29.05
CA CYS A 60 -8.55 -3.51 -29.25
C CYS A 60 -9.51 -4.29 -28.33
N PHE A 61 -9.74 -3.84 -27.09
CA PHE A 61 -10.77 -4.39 -26.19
C PHE A 61 -12.17 -4.19 -26.79
N ASN A 62 -12.48 -2.98 -27.28
CA ASN A 62 -13.77 -2.67 -27.89
C ASN A 62 -14.08 -3.53 -29.12
N LEU A 63 -13.07 -3.81 -29.98
CA LEU A 63 -13.20 -4.71 -31.14
C LEU A 63 -13.61 -6.14 -30.75
N ARG A 64 -13.41 -6.53 -29.49
CA ARG A 64 -13.80 -7.82 -28.92
C ARG A 64 -15.07 -7.74 -28.06
N GLY A 65 -15.84 -6.68 -28.19
CA GLY A 65 -17.08 -6.48 -27.45
C GLY A 65 -16.91 -6.08 -25.98
N LEU A 66 -15.70 -5.69 -25.58
CA LEU A 66 -15.42 -5.23 -24.23
C LEU A 66 -15.55 -3.70 -24.15
N ASN A 67 -16.75 -3.21 -24.33
CA ASN A 67 -17.08 -1.78 -24.34
C ASN A 67 -18.19 -1.48 -23.32
N GLY A 68 -17.83 -0.68 -22.31
CA GLY A 68 -18.75 -0.18 -21.28
C GLY A 68 -19.23 -1.24 -20.29
N LYS A 69 -18.83 -1.06 -19.05
CA LYS A 69 -19.25 -1.86 -17.86
C LYS A 69 -18.92 -3.35 -17.91
N LYS A 70 -18.00 -3.77 -18.80
CA LYS A 70 -17.47 -5.12 -18.84
C LYS A 70 -16.43 -5.31 -17.73
N LYS A 71 -16.44 -6.47 -17.09
CA LYS A 71 -15.51 -6.81 -16.00
C LYS A 71 -14.26 -7.47 -16.58
N ILE A 72 -13.15 -6.77 -16.52
CA ILE A 72 -11.86 -7.20 -17.06
C ILE A 72 -10.93 -7.52 -15.87
N ALA A 73 -10.68 -8.82 -15.67
CA ALA A 73 -9.73 -9.28 -14.68
C ALA A 73 -8.29 -9.10 -15.19
N ILE A 74 -7.37 -8.72 -14.29
CA ILE A 74 -5.95 -8.57 -14.62
C ILE A 74 -5.12 -9.36 -13.60
N ILE A 75 -4.35 -10.35 -14.08
CA ILE A 75 -3.45 -11.18 -13.28
C ILE A 75 -2.04 -11.06 -13.84
N GLY A 76 -1.11 -10.59 -13.04
CA GLY A 76 0.28 -10.46 -13.47
C GLY A 76 1.18 -9.81 -12.44
N GLU A 77 2.48 -9.91 -12.69
CA GLU A 77 3.49 -9.13 -12.00
C GLU A 77 3.47 -7.65 -12.42
N ASN A 78 4.10 -6.80 -11.61
CA ASN A 78 4.25 -5.39 -11.95
C ASN A 78 5.01 -5.24 -13.27
N CYS A 79 4.35 -4.73 -14.30
CA CYS A 79 4.97 -4.34 -15.57
C CYS A 79 4.19 -3.15 -16.19
N PHE A 80 4.79 -2.53 -17.19
CA PHE A 80 4.18 -1.37 -17.85
C PHE A 80 2.91 -1.76 -18.59
N GLU A 81 2.90 -2.89 -19.25
CA GLU A 81 1.76 -3.44 -19.99
C GLU A 81 0.57 -3.70 -19.06
N TRP A 82 0.82 -4.15 -17.83
CA TRP A 82 -0.22 -4.30 -16.81
C TRP A 82 -0.88 -2.95 -16.49
N MET A 83 -0.06 -1.89 -16.30
CA MET A 83 -0.58 -0.54 -16.06
C MET A 83 -1.41 -0.03 -17.23
N VAL A 84 -0.93 -0.22 -18.47
CA VAL A 84 -1.66 0.20 -19.66
C VAL A 84 -3.00 -0.53 -19.77
N ALA A 85 -3.05 -1.84 -19.52
CA ALA A 85 -4.29 -2.61 -19.50
C ALA A 85 -5.26 -2.12 -18.41
N TYR A 86 -4.75 -1.79 -17.23
CA TYR A 86 -5.54 -1.23 -16.14
C TYR A 86 -6.15 0.13 -16.53
N TYR A 87 -5.35 1.03 -17.11
CA TYR A 87 -5.86 2.32 -17.57
C TYR A 87 -6.85 2.16 -18.76
N ALA A 88 -6.53 1.32 -19.74
CA ALA A 88 -7.41 1.06 -20.89
C ALA A 88 -8.78 0.55 -20.44
N THR A 89 -8.81 -0.31 -19.42
CA THR A 89 -10.05 -0.78 -18.83
C THR A 89 -10.88 0.36 -18.24
N LEU A 90 -10.26 1.19 -17.39
CA LEU A 90 -10.96 2.26 -16.66
C LEU A 90 -11.37 3.43 -17.55
N VAL A 91 -10.48 3.87 -18.45
CA VAL A 91 -10.73 5.01 -19.34
C VAL A 91 -11.76 4.65 -20.42
N GLY A 92 -11.79 3.39 -20.84
CA GLY A 92 -12.80 2.84 -21.75
C GLY A 92 -14.16 2.55 -21.11
N GLY A 93 -14.36 2.91 -19.81
CA GLY A 93 -15.64 2.74 -19.12
C GLY A 93 -15.95 1.31 -18.68
N ASN A 94 -14.94 0.44 -18.63
CA ASN A 94 -15.03 -0.91 -18.13
C ASN A 94 -14.68 -0.99 -16.64
N ILE A 95 -14.96 -2.13 -16.02
CA ILE A 95 -14.72 -2.40 -14.58
C ILE A 95 -13.46 -3.25 -14.48
N THR A 96 -12.45 -2.76 -13.78
CA THR A 96 -11.25 -3.56 -13.54
C THR A 96 -11.42 -4.49 -12.35
N VAL A 97 -10.86 -5.70 -12.46
CA VAL A 97 -10.79 -6.69 -11.37
C VAL A 97 -9.32 -7.07 -11.18
N PRO A 98 -8.52 -6.24 -10.51
CA PRO A 98 -7.12 -6.52 -10.28
C PRO A 98 -6.97 -7.64 -9.25
N MET A 99 -6.30 -8.73 -9.64
CA MET A 99 -6.19 -9.94 -8.83
C MET A 99 -4.75 -10.17 -8.36
N ASP A 100 -4.60 -10.69 -7.15
CA ASP A 100 -3.29 -10.98 -6.58
C ASP A 100 -2.70 -12.25 -7.19
N CYS A 101 -1.72 -12.08 -8.07
CA CYS A 101 -1.05 -13.16 -8.79
C CYS A 101 -0.28 -14.15 -7.89
N LYS A 102 -0.19 -13.89 -6.59
CA LYS A 102 0.44 -14.79 -5.59
C LYS A 102 -0.56 -15.74 -4.93
N LEU A 103 -1.85 -15.55 -5.18
CA LEU A 103 -2.86 -16.47 -4.67
C LEU A 103 -2.81 -17.82 -5.38
N PRO A 104 -3.24 -18.91 -4.72
CA PRO A 104 -3.44 -20.20 -5.37
C PRO A 104 -4.38 -20.09 -6.58
N ALA A 105 -4.17 -20.91 -7.60
CA ALA A 105 -4.98 -20.88 -8.83
C ALA A 105 -6.47 -21.15 -8.55
N GLU A 106 -6.78 -21.99 -7.57
CA GLU A 106 -8.16 -22.28 -7.12
C GLU A 106 -8.86 -21.06 -6.54
N ASP A 107 -8.15 -20.21 -5.76
CA ASP A 107 -8.71 -18.98 -5.20
C ASP A 107 -8.97 -17.94 -6.30
N LEU A 108 -8.06 -17.84 -7.27
CA LEU A 108 -8.22 -16.96 -8.43
C LEU A 108 -9.39 -17.43 -9.32
N ALA A 109 -9.54 -18.73 -9.53
CA ALA A 109 -10.68 -19.31 -10.25
C ALA A 109 -12.00 -19.00 -9.55
N ASP A 110 -12.08 -19.20 -8.22
CA ASP A 110 -13.27 -18.86 -7.42
C ASP A 110 -13.64 -17.37 -7.54
N GLN A 111 -12.63 -16.49 -7.50
CA GLN A 111 -12.87 -15.05 -7.68
C GLN A 111 -13.38 -14.72 -9.08
N LEU A 112 -12.81 -15.29 -10.15
CA LEU A 112 -13.26 -15.10 -11.54
C LEU A 112 -14.71 -15.55 -11.73
N ILE A 113 -15.06 -16.72 -11.21
CA ILE A 113 -16.41 -17.29 -11.30
C ILE A 113 -17.40 -16.41 -10.53
N ARG A 114 -17.11 -16.07 -9.28
CA ARG A 114 -18.01 -15.23 -8.45
C ARG A 114 -18.17 -13.82 -9.01
N CYS A 115 -17.13 -13.27 -9.62
CA CYS A 115 -17.20 -11.99 -10.28
C CYS A 115 -17.97 -12.05 -11.60
N GLY A 116 -17.92 -13.18 -12.30
CA GLY A 116 -18.46 -13.31 -13.66
C GLY A 116 -17.74 -12.39 -14.61
N CYS A 117 -16.41 -12.49 -14.70
CA CYS A 117 -15.58 -11.64 -15.56
C CYS A 117 -15.87 -11.90 -17.04
N ASP A 118 -15.80 -10.83 -17.86
CA ASP A 118 -15.98 -10.89 -19.33
C ASP A 118 -14.64 -11.10 -20.04
N ALA A 119 -13.53 -10.73 -19.42
CA ALA A 119 -12.19 -10.95 -19.98
C ALA A 119 -11.15 -11.19 -18.88
N LEU A 120 -10.05 -11.86 -19.26
CA LEU A 120 -8.88 -12.08 -18.45
C LEU A 120 -7.63 -11.62 -19.19
N VAL A 121 -6.96 -10.63 -18.62
CA VAL A 121 -5.66 -10.12 -19.05
C VAL A 121 -4.58 -10.75 -18.17
N ILE A 122 -3.56 -11.36 -18.79
CA ILE A 122 -2.49 -12.06 -18.07
C ILE A 122 -1.11 -11.69 -18.60
N THR A 123 -0.10 -11.83 -17.75
CA THR A 123 1.30 -11.86 -18.18
C THR A 123 1.76 -13.30 -18.47
N SER A 124 2.89 -13.47 -19.19
CA SER A 124 3.36 -14.76 -19.69
C SER A 124 3.50 -15.85 -18.63
N LYS A 125 3.85 -15.49 -17.39
CA LYS A 125 3.99 -16.45 -16.28
C LYS A 125 2.70 -17.18 -15.94
N PHE A 126 1.55 -16.63 -16.28
CA PHE A 126 0.24 -17.13 -15.92
C PHE A 126 -0.52 -17.79 -17.07
N VAL A 127 0.11 -17.95 -18.24
CA VAL A 127 -0.50 -18.60 -19.41
C VAL A 127 -0.95 -20.03 -19.10
N GLY A 128 -0.08 -20.81 -18.43
CA GLY A 128 -0.44 -22.18 -18.02
C GLY A 128 -1.67 -22.25 -17.12
N MET A 129 -1.77 -21.31 -16.17
CA MET A 129 -2.93 -21.20 -15.28
C MET A 129 -4.20 -20.80 -16.07
N ALA A 130 -4.10 -19.87 -17.01
CA ALA A 130 -5.22 -19.49 -17.85
C ALA A 130 -5.73 -20.65 -18.72
N GLU A 131 -4.82 -21.50 -19.23
CA GLU A 131 -5.23 -22.71 -19.95
C GLU A 131 -5.94 -23.74 -19.06
N GLU A 132 -5.60 -23.82 -17.77
CA GLU A 132 -6.34 -24.63 -16.79
C GLU A 132 -7.73 -24.01 -16.51
N PHE A 133 -7.83 -22.69 -16.42
CA PHE A 133 -9.13 -22.02 -16.25
C PHE A 133 -10.09 -22.30 -17.40
N LYS A 134 -9.61 -22.30 -18.65
CA LYS A 134 -10.42 -22.64 -19.84
C LYS A 134 -11.04 -24.05 -19.79
N LYS A 135 -10.45 -24.97 -19.03
CA LYS A 135 -10.95 -26.35 -18.88
C LYS A 135 -12.00 -26.48 -17.76
N ASN A 136 -12.13 -25.46 -16.91
CA ASN A 136 -13.09 -25.49 -15.81
C ASN A 136 -14.50 -25.18 -16.34
N PRO A 137 -15.48 -26.09 -16.22
CA PRO A 137 -16.83 -25.93 -16.75
C PRO A 137 -17.63 -24.80 -16.07
N ASP A 138 -17.27 -24.42 -14.86
CA ASP A 138 -17.91 -23.34 -14.11
C ASP A 138 -17.35 -21.95 -14.47
N MET A 139 -16.26 -21.90 -15.24
CA MET A 139 -15.64 -20.65 -15.64
C MET A 139 -16.54 -19.89 -16.63
N PRO A 140 -16.77 -18.57 -16.43
CA PRO A 140 -17.51 -17.78 -17.40
C PRO A 140 -16.78 -17.76 -18.75
N GLU A 141 -17.56 -17.62 -19.82
CA GLU A 141 -16.98 -17.38 -21.14
C GLU A 141 -16.26 -16.03 -21.14
N MET A 142 -14.95 -16.05 -21.35
CA MET A 142 -14.09 -14.87 -21.26
C MET A 142 -13.21 -14.70 -22.50
N VAL A 143 -12.93 -13.44 -22.86
CA VAL A 143 -11.86 -13.12 -23.79
C VAL A 143 -10.51 -13.12 -23.06
N TYR A 144 -9.49 -13.75 -23.63
CA TYR A 144 -8.16 -13.88 -23.02
C TYR A 144 -7.13 -13.01 -23.74
N PHE A 145 -6.35 -12.24 -22.97
CA PHE A 145 -5.26 -11.39 -23.46
C PHE A 145 -3.95 -11.75 -22.76
N ASN A 146 -2.96 -12.20 -23.54
CA ASN A 146 -1.59 -12.32 -23.03
C ASN A 146 -0.81 -11.05 -23.40
N ILE A 147 -0.72 -10.12 -22.45
CA ILE A 147 -0.10 -8.81 -22.67
C ILE A 147 1.43 -8.82 -22.65
N SER A 148 2.09 -9.93 -22.30
CA SER A 148 3.55 -10.01 -22.39
C SER A 148 4.03 -10.45 -23.76
N ASP A 149 3.29 -11.36 -24.42
CA ASP A 149 3.74 -11.95 -25.67
C ASP A 149 3.09 -11.29 -26.89
N ASN A 150 1.82 -10.87 -26.78
CA ASN A 150 1.03 -10.36 -27.89
C ASN A 150 0.72 -8.85 -27.77
N TYR A 151 1.36 -8.14 -26.84
CA TYR A 151 1.05 -6.74 -26.56
C TYR A 151 1.17 -5.85 -27.80
N GLU A 152 2.27 -5.95 -28.52
CA GLU A 152 2.52 -5.16 -29.74
C GLU A 152 1.48 -5.44 -30.85
N ASP A 153 0.99 -6.67 -30.94
CA ASP A 153 -0.03 -7.03 -31.95
C ASP A 153 -1.38 -6.46 -31.57
N TYR A 154 -1.74 -6.45 -30.27
CA TYR A 154 -2.94 -5.77 -29.79
C TYR A 154 -2.89 -4.25 -30.03
N LEU A 155 -1.71 -3.64 -29.80
CA LEU A 155 -1.53 -2.22 -30.11
C LEU A 155 -1.68 -1.92 -31.60
N LYS A 156 -1.06 -2.73 -32.49
CA LYS A 156 -1.19 -2.56 -33.95
C LYS A 156 -2.63 -2.69 -34.41
N GLU A 157 -3.36 -3.68 -33.89
CA GLU A 157 -4.76 -3.90 -34.24
C GLU A 157 -5.64 -2.72 -33.82
N GLY A 158 -5.51 -2.27 -32.55
CA GLY A 158 -6.27 -1.13 -32.07
C GLY A 158 -5.90 0.18 -32.78
N GLN A 159 -4.60 0.40 -33.07
CA GLN A 159 -4.15 1.58 -33.81
C GLN A 159 -4.69 1.58 -35.24
N ALA A 160 -4.72 0.44 -35.92
CA ALA A 160 -5.30 0.35 -37.26
C ALA A 160 -6.80 0.72 -37.28
N ALA A 161 -7.54 0.35 -36.23
CA ALA A 161 -8.94 0.75 -36.09
C ALA A 161 -9.09 2.27 -35.86
N ILE A 162 -8.22 2.83 -34.99
CA ILE A 162 -8.17 4.28 -34.74
C ILE A 162 -7.85 5.03 -36.04
N ASP A 163 -6.87 4.58 -36.81
CA ASP A 163 -6.48 5.16 -38.10
C ASP A 163 -7.60 5.06 -39.14
N ALA A 164 -8.46 4.04 -39.00
CA ALA A 164 -9.68 3.88 -39.80
C ALA A 164 -10.87 4.73 -39.32
N GLY A 165 -10.69 5.50 -38.24
CA GLY A 165 -11.71 6.43 -37.72
C GLY A 165 -12.49 5.92 -36.52
N ASP A 166 -12.07 4.84 -35.86
CA ASP A 166 -12.69 4.37 -34.61
C ASP A 166 -12.34 5.33 -33.46
N THR A 167 -13.35 5.98 -32.90
CA THR A 167 -13.24 6.88 -31.73
C THR A 167 -13.85 6.28 -30.47
N SER A 168 -14.34 5.06 -30.53
CA SER A 168 -15.15 4.42 -29.46
C SER A 168 -14.49 4.42 -28.08
N PHE A 169 -13.17 4.24 -28.01
CA PHE A 169 -12.44 4.33 -26.75
C PHE A 169 -12.33 5.78 -26.24
N ALA A 170 -11.95 6.70 -27.11
CA ALA A 170 -11.80 8.12 -26.75
C ALA A 170 -13.13 8.74 -26.31
N ASP A 171 -14.22 8.38 -26.99
CA ASP A 171 -15.57 8.89 -26.73
C ASP A 171 -16.32 8.12 -25.64
N ALA A 172 -15.74 7.07 -25.06
CA ALA A 172 -16.38 6.30 -23.98
C ALA A 172 -16.86 7.23 -22.85
N GLU A 173 -18.16 7.18 -22.56
CA GLU A 173 -18.74 7.96 -21.45
C GLU A 173 -18.41 7.30 -20.11
N VAL A 174 -17.84 8.05 -19.18
CA VAL A 174 -17.49 7.61 -17.83
C VAL A 174 -18.07 8.60 -16.83
N LYS A 175 -18.97 8.12 -15.99
CA LYS A 175 -19.64 8.92 -14.95
C LYS A 175 -18.98 8.73 -13.58
N PRO A 176 -19.06 9.71 -12.67
CA PRO A 176 -18.52 9.61 -11.32
C PRO A 176 -19.00 8.37 -10.56
N ASP A 177 -20.30 8.05 -10.67
CA ASP A 177 -20.94 6.95 -9.94
C ASP A 177 -20.86 5.60 -10.67
N ASP A 178 -20.28 5.55 -11.88
CA ASP A 178 -20.03 4.28 -12.54
C ASP A 178 -19.02 3.46 -11.73
N LEU A 179 -19.28 2.14 -11.64
CA LEU A 179 -18.37 1.22 -10.99
C LEU A 179 -17.07 1.14 -11.80
N ALA A 180 -15.96 1.42 -11.14
CA ALA A 180 -14.61 1.39 -11.71
C ALA A 180 -13.87 0.10 -11.39
N CYS A 181 -14.05 -0.40 -10.17
CA CYS A 181 -13.23 -1.51 -9.70
C CYS A 181 -13.99 -2.44 -8.77
N ILE A 182 -13.68 -3.73 -8.86
CA ILE A 182 -13.99 -4.76 -7.86
C ILE A 182 -12.65 -5.29 -7.35
N ALA A 183 -12.24 -4.85 -6.15
CA ALA A 183 -10.98 -5.24 -5.54
C ALA A 183 -11.22 -6.31 -4.47
N TYR A 184 -10.66 -7.51 -4.68
CA TYR A 184 -10.78 -8.57 -3.69
C TYR A 184 -9.82 -8.34 -2.52
N THR A 185 -10.36 -8.42 -1.29
CA THR A 185 -9.55 -8.34 -0.08
C THR A 185 -9.22 -9.73 0.42
N SER A 186 -7.98 -9.93 0.88
CA SER A 186 -7.59 -11.13 1.63
C SER A 186 -8.25 -11.08 3.01
N GLY A 187 -9.55 -11.42 3.06
CA GLY A 187 -10.28 -11.52 4.32
C GLY A 187 -9.68 -12.61 5.20
N THR A 188 -9.73 -12.40 6.51
CA THR A 188 -9.36 -13.44 7.49
C THR A 188 -10.50 -14.44 7.74
N THR A 189 -11.62 -14.27 7.07
CA THR A 189 -12.75 -15.20 6.99
C THR A 189 -12.61 -16.04 5.72
N ALA A 190 -13.19 -17.22 5.69
CA ALA A 190 -12.97 -18.29 4.71
C ALA A 190 -13.05 -17.91 3.22
N LYS A 191 -13.66 -16.78 2.86
CA LYS A 191 -13.74 -16.32 1.45
C LYS A 191 -13.44 -14.82 1.33
N SER A 192 -12.61 -14.45 0.34
CA SER A 192 -12.33 -13.05 0.00
C SER A 192 -13.59 -12.32 -0.48
N LYS A 193 -13.75 -11.04 -0.09
CA LYS A 193 -14.87 -10.18 -0.50
C LYS A 193 -14.43 -9.21 -1.58
N GLY A 194 -15.27 -9.01 -2.60
CA GLY A 194 -15.03 -8.03 -3.66
C GLY A 194 -15.53 -6.65 -3.24
N VAL A 195 -14.64 -5.72 -2.97
CA VAL A 195 -14.96 -4.32 -2.64
C VAL A 195 -15.30 -3.57 -3.91
N THR A 196 -16.46 -2.91 -3.97
CA THR A 196 -16.90 -2.14 -5.14
C THR A 196 -16.59 -0.66 -4.98
N LEU A 197 -15.82 -0.12 -5.92
CA LEU A 197 -15.38 1.27 -5.93
C LEU A 197 -15.82 1.97 -7.21
N THR A 198 -16.41 3.16 -7.08
CA THR A 198 -16.77 4.00 -8.23
C THR A 198 -15.56 4.80 -8.73
N HIS A 199 -15.69 5.38 -9.93
CA HIS A 199 -14.70 6.33 -10.42
C HIS A 199 -14.48 7.49 -9.46
N PHE A 200 -15.55 7.99 -8.82
CA PHE A 200 -15.43 9.11 -7.88
C PHE A 200 -14.77 8.71 -6.58
N ASN A 201 -15.04 7.51 -6.05
CA ASN A 201 -14.35 7.03 -4.84
C ASN A 201 -12.82 7.09 -5.03
N ILE A 202 -12.32 6.53 -6.14
CA ILE A 202 -10.90 6.47 -6.42
C ILE A 202 -10.34 7.86 -6.75
N ALA A 203 -11.01 8.62 -7.64
CA ALA A 203 -10.53 9.92 -8.08
C ALA A 203 -10.47 10.96 -6.95
N SER A 204 -11.49 11.00 -6.07
CA SER A 204 -11.51 11.90 -4.91
C SER A 204 -10.41 11.56 -3.91
N ASN A 205 -10.18 10.27 -3.65
CA ASN A 205 -9.12 9.80 -2.75
C ASN A 205 -7.74 10.14 -3.29
N CYS A 206 -7.46 9.83 -4.57
CA CYS A 206 -6.20 10.18 -5.22
C CYS A 206 -5.93 11.70 -5.22
N SER A 207 -6.96 12.50 -5.49
CA SER A 207 -6.88 13.97 -5.44
C SER A 207 -6.50 14.45 -4.05
N SER A 208 -7.15 13.90 -3.02
CA SER A 208 -6.91 14.24 -1.61
C SER A 208 -5.51 13.83 -1.15
N ALA A 209 -5.08 12.63 -1.48
CA ALA A 209 -3.73 12.16 -1.16
C ALA A 209 -2.64 12.99 -1.83
N CYS A 210 -2.82 13.39 -3.10
CA CYS A 210 -1.89 14.27 -3.81
C CYS A 210 -1.86 15.71 -3.22
N ARG A 211 -2.94 16.19 -2.62
CA ARG A 211 -2.93 17.44 -1.82
C ARG A 211 -2.12 17.30 -0.53
N ALA A 212 -2.20 16.14 0.10
CA ALA A 212 -1.45 15.87 1.33
C ALA A 212 0.07 15.77 1.09
N HIS A 213 0.48 15.22 -0.05
CA HIS A 213 1.89 15.01 -0.38
C HIS A 213 2.23 15.57 -1.76
N THR A 214 3.02 16.62 -1.78
CA THR A 214 3.62 17.16 -3.01
C THR A 214 4.84 16.31 -3.36
N GLY A 215 4.64 15.19 -4.05
CA GLY A 215 5.72 14.34 -4.54
C GLY A 215 6.47 15.00 -5.71
N LYS A 216 7.65 14.48 -5.98
CA LYS A 216 8.37 14.60 -7.24
C LYS A 216 8.51 13.18 -7.78
N HIS A 217 9.44 12.97 -8.72
CA HIS A 217 9.67 11.61 -9.25
C HIS A 217 9.83 10.55 -8.15
N ALA A 218 9.15 9.43 -8.32
CA ALA A 218 9.01 8.38 -7.33
C ALA A 218 9.43 7.00 -7.87
N ILE A 219 9.65 6.05 -6.96
CA ILE A 219 9.74 4.62 -7.29
C ILE A 219 8.45 3.93 -6.88
N GLY A 220 7.89 3.11 -7.77
CA GLY A 220 6.78 2.22 -7.52
C GLY A 220 7.22 0.76 -7.47
N PHE A 221 7.15 0.14 -6.29
CA PHE A 221 7.43 -1.29 -6.10
C PHE A 221 6.28 -2.04 -5.39
N LEU A 222 5.25 -1.31 -4.97
CA LEU A 222 4.07 -1.93 -4.41
C LEU A 222 3.34 -2.75 -5.49
N PRO A 223 2.74 -3.90 -5.13
CA PRO A 223 1.96 -4.69 -6.07
C PRO A 223 0.82 -3.86 -6.66
N LEU A 224 0.73 -3.81 -8.01
CA LEU A 224 -0.22 -2.95 -8.71
C LEU A 224 -1.68 -3.39 -8.54
N ASN A 225 -1.94 -4.63 -8.14
CA ASN A 225 -3.28 -5.10 -7.79
C ASN A 225 -3.82 -4.51 -6.49
N HIS A 226 -2.97 -3.93 -5.62
CA HIS A 226 -3.40 -3.32 -4.37
C HIS A 226 -3.74 -1.84 -4.52
N THR A 227 -4.84 -1.41 -3.90
CA THR A 227 -5.35 -0.03 -3.93
C THR A 227 -4.31 1.01 -3.48
N TYR A 228 -3.39 0.66 -2.59
CA TYR A 228 -2.33 1.57 -2.16
C TYR A 228 -1.37 1.95 -3.31
N ALA A 229 -1.10 1.02 -4.23
CA ALA A 229 -0.30 1.31 -5.42
C ALA A 229 -0.99 2.30 -6.37
N TRP A 230 -2.32 2.29 -6.44
CA TRP A 230 -3.06 3.18 -7.35
C TRP A 230 -2.82 4.64 -7.01
N VAL A 231 -2.96 5.00 -5.73
CA VAL A 231 -2.73 6.38 -5.27
C VAL A 231 -1.26 6.77 -5.44
N SER A 232 -0.34 5.86 -5.12
CA SER A 232 1.08 6.18 -4.98
C SER A 232 1.87 6.07 -6.29
N ALA A 233 1.50 5.15 -7.19
CA ALA A 233 2.26 4.87 -8.41
C ALA A 233 1.48 5.20 -9.69
N LEU A 234 0.17 4.88 -9.72
CA LEU A 234 -0.61 5.02 -10.94
C LEU A 234 -1.10 6.45 -11.15
N PHE A 235 -1.95 6.95 -10.26
CA PHE A 235 -2.64 8.23 -10.52
C PHE A 235 -1.85 9.47 -10.08
N SER A 236 -0.92 9.34 -9.13
CA SER A 236 -0.09 10.49 -8.72
C SER A 236 0.73 11.08 -9.88
N SER A 237 1.18 10.25 -10.82
CA SER A 237 1.93 10.72 -11.99
C SER A 237 1.08 11.67 -12.84
N TYR A 238 -0.17 11.33 -13.12
CA TYR A 238 -1.09 12.17 -13.89
C TYR A 238 -1.49 13.44 -13.12
N ILE A 239 -1.84 13.31 -11.83
CA ILE A 239 -2.31 14.43 -11.01
C ILE A 239 -1.22 15.46 -10.78
N LEU A 240 0.01 15.02 -10.49
CA LEU A 240 1.15 15.87 -10.18
C LEU A 240 2.00 16.22 -11.42
N THR A 241 1.74 15.54 -12.53
CA THR A 241 2.53 15.65 -13.77
C THR A 241 4.01 15.38 -13.51
N GLU A 242 4.28 14.32 -12.73
CA GLU A 242 5.61 13.87 -12.34
C GLU A 242 5.85 12.46 -12.89
N TRP A 243 7.12 12.09 -13.02
CA TRP A 243 7.44 10.77 -13.54
C TRP A 243 7.71 9.74 -12.42
N GLY A 244 7.47 8.47 -12.75
CA GLY A 244 7.73 7.35 -11.85
C GLY A 244 8.59 6.26 -12.49
N TYR A 245 9.38 5.57 -11.68
CA TYR A 245 10.05 4.33 -12.06
C TYR A 245 9.25 3.14 -11.53
N LEU A 246 8.86 2.26 -12.43
CA LEU A 246 8.22 0.99 -12.08
C LEU A 246 9.32 -0.07 -11.97
N CYS A 247 9.54 -0.57 -10.75
CA CYS A 247 10.53 -1.61 -10.52
C CYS A 247 9.93 -3.01 -10.45
N ASP A 248 10.77 -4.01 -10.70
CA ASP A 248 10.39 -5.45 -10.70
C ASP A 248 10.11 -6.02 -9.29
N GLY A 249 10.06 -5.18 -8.26
CA GLY A 249 9.87 -5.58 -6.87
C GLY A 249 10.98 -5.13 -5.93
N ILE A 250 10.92 -5.57 -4.68
CA ILE A 250 11.78 -5.07 -3.59
C ILE A 250 13.23 -5.61 -3.66
N GLY A 251 13.46 -6.71 -4.37
CA GLY A 251 14.75 -7.43 -4.32
C GLY A 251 15.99 -6.59 -4.63
N ASN A 252 15.88 -5.57 -5.48
CA ASN A 252 17.00 -4.69 -5.86
C ASN A 252 16.78 -3.23 -5.45
N ILE A 253 15.95 -2.96 -4.47
CA ILE A 253 15.55 -1.60 -4.09
C ILE A 253 16.75 -0.64 -3.88
N GLN A 254 17.87 -1.14 -3.31
CA GLN A 254 19.05 -0.30 -3.10
C GLN A 254 19.74 0.10 -4.41
N GLY A 255 19.79 -0.81 -5.38
CA GLY A 255 20.30 -0.53 -6.72
C GLY A 255 19.44 0.51 -7.42
N ASP A 256 18.12 0.31 -7.36
CA ASP A 256 17.15 1.23 -7.96
C ASP A 256 17.16 2.61 -7.30
N LEU A 257 17.24 2.69 -5.97
CA LEU A 257 17.38 3.97 -5.26
C LEU A 257 18.62 4.75 -5.72
N LYS A 258 19.76 4.07 -5.90
CA LYS A 258 20.99 4.70 -6.39
C LYS A 258 20.90 5.14 -7.85
N LYS A 259 20.27 4.32 -8.69
CA LYS A 259 20.11 4.58 -10.13
C LYS A 259 19.13 5.73 -10.38
N ILE A 260 17.96 5.66 -9.76
CA ILE A 260 16.82 6.55 -10.02
C ILE A 260 16.90 7.84 -9.21
N GLN A 261 17.54 7.79 -8.04
CA GLN A 261 17.67 8.92 -7.10
C GLN A 261 16.31 9.58 -6.80
N PRO A 262 15.30 8.81 -6.39
CA PRO A 262 13.96 9.32 -6.21
C PRO A 262 13.90 10.35 -5.10
N TYR A 263 12.96 11.29 -5.21
CA TYR A 263 12.67 12.22 -4.13
C TYR A 263 11.85 11.55 -3.02
N ASN A 264 10.94 10.68 -3.40
CA ASN A 264 10.06 9.95 -2.49
C ASN A 264 9.71 8.57 -3.03
N PHE A 265 9.21 7.73 -2.16
CA PHE A 265 8.47 6.53 -2.53
C PHE A 265 7.40 6.19 -1.49
N SER A 266 6.45 5.34 -1.88
CA SER A 266 5.47 4.75 -0.98
C SER A 266 5.88 3.33 -0.64
N GLY A 267 5.83 2.98 0.63
CA GLY A 267 6.29 1.70 1.12
C GLY A 267 5.48 1.16 2.29
N VAL A 268 5.81 -0.06 2.66
CA VAL A 268 5.29 -0.73 3.86
C VAL A 268 6.33 -0.69 4.98
N PRO A 269 5.95 -0.89 6.25
CA PRO A 269 6.85 -0.87 7.40
C PRO A 269 8.14 -1.68 7.18
N LEU A 270 8.02 -2.92 6.73
CA LEU A 270 9.16 -3.81 6.47
C LEU A 270 10.27 -3.17 5.62
N VAL A 271 9.92 -2.32 4.65
CA VAL A 271 10.91 -1.63 3.81
C VAL A 271 11.66 -0.57 4.61
N VAL A 272 10.95 0.23 5.41
CA VAL A 272 11.53 1.27 6.28
C VAL A 272 12.44 0.62 7.32
N GLU A 273 11.97 -0.42 7.98
CA GLU A 273 12.70 -1.22 8.99
C GLU A 273 13.96 -1.82 8.38
N THR A 274 13.85 -2.47 7.23
CA THR A 274 15.00 -3.06 6.51
C THR A 274 16.05 -2.02 6.17
N ILE A 275 15.65 -0.82 5.71
CA ILE A 275 16.59 0.27 5.41
C ILE A 275 17.28 0.74 6.69
N TYR A 276 16.53 0.97 7.76
CA TYR A 276 17.05 1.44 9.03
C TYR A 276 18.04 0.44 9.66
N ASP A 277 17.64 -0.82 9.77
CA ASP A 277 18.48 -1.87 10.35
C ASP A 277 19.75 -2.11 9.54
N ARG A 278 19.66 -2.02 8.20
CA ARG A 278 20.85 -2.11 7.34
C ARG A 278 21.83 -0.96 7.56
N ILE A 279 21.37 0.23 7.90
CA ILE A 279 22.23 1.36 8.26
C ILE A 279 23.03 0.99 9.52
N TRP A 280 22.36 0.51 10.56
CA TRP A 280 23.01 0.12 11.81
C TRP A 280 23.91 -1.10 11.65
N LYS A 281 23.46 -2.15 10.96
CA LYS A 281 24.28 -3.33 10.66
C LYS A 281 25.56 -2.96 9.89
N THR A 282 25.45 -2.04 8.96
CA THR A 282 26.62 -1.54 8.21
C THR A 282 27.57 -0.75 9.11
N ALA A 283 27.03 0.12 9.98
CA ALA A 283 27.84 0.90 10.93
C ALA A 283 28.62 -0.02 11.89
N ARG A 284 27.97 -1.06 12.45
CA ARG A 284 28.61 -2.09 13.30
C ARG A 284 29.71 -2.82 12.54
N ARG A 285 29.40 -3.36 11.36
CA ARG A 285 30.35 -4.13 10.54
C ARG A 285 31.59 -3.33 10.13
N THR A 286 31.45 -2.00 9.97
CA THR A 286 32.54 -1.12 9.56
C THR A 286 33.23 -0.42 10.76
N GLY A 287 32.87 -0.75 12.00
CA GLY A 287 33.43 -0.13 13.21
C GLY A 287 33.06 1.35 13.39
N ARG A 288 31.97 1.80 12.76
CA ARG A 288 31.53 3.21 12.74
C ARG A 288 30.32 3.49 13.63
N GLU A 289 29.91 2.55 14.46
CA GLU A 289 28.71 2.69 15.29
C GLU A 289 28.81 3.86 16.27
N ASP A 290 29.97 4.04 16.94
CA ASP A 290 30.19 5.17 17.86
C ASP A 290 30.19 6.52 17.14
N ILE A 291 30.70 6.57 15.90
CA ILE A 291 30.67 7.76 15.07
C ILE A 291 29.21 8.11 14.74
N LEU A 292 28.41 7.10 14.39
CA LEU A 292 27.00 7.28 14.09
C LEU A 292 26.22 7.80 15.32
N LYS A 293 26.43 7.17 16.50
CA LYS A 293 25.85 7.61 17.78
C LYS A 293 26.23 9.06 18.13
N LYS A 294 27.52 9.45 17.96
CA LYS A 294 27.98 10.81 18.17
C LYS A 294 27.34 11.79 17.18
N GLY A 295 27.24 11.40 15.91
CA GLY A 295 26.57 12.19 14.87
C GLY A 295 25.10 12.46 15.21
N LEU A 296 24.37 11.46 15.68
CA LEU A 296 22.97 11.58 16.13
C LEU A 296 22.85 12.58 17.29
N LYS A 297 23.72 12.49 18.30
CA LYS A 297 23.72 13.41 19.45
C LYS A 297 23.95 14.87 19.02
N ILE A 298 24.91 15.10 18.12
CA ILE A 298 25.20 16.43 17.56
C ILE A 298 24.00 16.92 16.76
N SER A 299 23.48 16.07 15.87
CA SER A 299 22.33 16.40 15.00
C SER A 299 21.10 16.82 15.80
N ARG A 300 20.72 16.03 16.79
CA ARG A 300 19.59 16.32 17.68
C ARG A 300 19.77 17.62 18.47
N THR A 301 21.01 17.91 18.90
CA THR A 301 21.32 19.18 19.58
C THR A 301 21.15 20.38 18.63
N LEU A 302 21.67 20.29 17.41
CA LEU A 302 21.49 21.33 16.40
C LEU A 302 20.02 21.54 16.04
N MET A 303 19.25 20.46 15.92
CA MET A 303 17.80 20.55 15.65
C MET A 303 17.04 21.29 16.75
N LYS A 304 17.39 21.09 18.04
CA LYS A 304 16.82 21.85 19.16
C LYS A 304 17.11 23.36 19.06
N LEU A 305 18.23 23.73 18.42
CA LEU A 305 18.59 25.12 18.14
C LEU A 305 17.99 25.66 16.83
N GLY A 306 17.12 24.88 16.17
CA GLY A 306 16.52 25.27 14.89
C GLY A 306 17.46 25.14 13.68
N ILE A 307 18.61 24.47 13.85
CA ILE A 307 19.63 24.32 12.80
C ILE A 307 19.55 22.89 12.22
N ASP A 308 18.93 22.74 11.07
CA ASP A 308 18.88 21.42 10.38
C ASP A 308 20.15 21.19 9.55
N ARG A 309 20.99 20.27 10.02
CA ARG A 309 22.20 19.78 9.34
C ARG A 309 22.18 18.25 9.14
N ARG A 310 21.06 17.58 9.38
CA ARG A 310 20.92 16.13 9.33
C ARG A 310 21.50 15.54 8.04
N ARG A 311 21.04 15.97 6.89
CA ARG A 311 21.49 15.46 5.59
C ARG A 311 22.98 15.72 5.30
N LYS A 312 23.57 16.76 5.91
CA LYS A 312 25.02 17.04 5.80
C LYS A 312 25.83 16.13 6.71
N ILE A 313 25.39 15.91 7.95
CA ILE A 313 26.03 15.04 8.94
C ILE A 313 25.99 13.58 8.45
N PHE A 314 24.86 13.14 7.94
CA PHE A 314 24.62 11.77 7.49
C PHE A 314 24.73 11.62 5.96
N LYS A 315 25.54 12.45 5.31
CA LYS A 315 25.68 12.48 3.84
C LYS A 315 25.95 11.08 3.25
N THR A 316 26.83 10.28 3.86
CA THR A 316 27.13 8.93 3.38
C THR A 316 25.91 8.01 3.39
N ILE A 317 25.03 8.12 4.40
CA ILE A 317 23.78 7.36 4.47
C ILE A 317 22.85 7.81 3.35
N ILE A 318 22.67 9.13 3.21
CA ILE A 318 21.82 9.72 2.17
C ILE A 318 22.31 9.34 0.77
N ASP A 319 23.62 9.42 0.50
CA ASP A 319 24.21 9.04 -0.80
C ASP A 319 23.98 7.54 -1.10
N ASN A 320 24.05 6.67 -0.09
CA ASN A 320 23.75 5.24 -0.26
C ASN A 320 22.28 4.94 -0.55
N LEU A 321 21.39 5.89 -0.25
CA LEU A 321 19.97 5.86 -0.59
C LEU A 321 19.64 6.71 -1.82
N GLY A 322 20.64 6.94 -2.71
CA GLY A 322 20.50 7.67 -3.96
C GLY A 322 20.73 9.17 -3.87
N GLY A 323 21.04 9.72 -2.69
CA GLY A 323 21.39 11.15 -2.52
C GLY A 323 20.20 12.10 -2.44
N ASN A 324 19.07 11.77 -3.06
CA ASN A 324 17.91 12.65 -3.20
C ASN A 324 16.67 12.24 -2.40
N LEU A 325 16.65 11.06 -1.78
CA LEU A 325 15.50 10.58 -1.00
C LEU A 325 15.23 11.52 0.18
N ASN A 326 14.04 12.13 0.20
CA ASN A 326 13.63 13.10 1.23
C ASN A 326 12.50 12.57 2.10
N MET A 327 11.61 11.75 1.54
CA MET A 327 10.45 11.26 2.27
C MET A 327 10.02 9.88 1.82
N ILE A 328 9.40 9.16 2.74
CA ILE A 328 8.73 7.89 2.50
C ILE A 328 7.31 8.02 3.05
N VAL A 329 6.31 7.72 2.22
CA VAL A 329 4.93 7.54 2.70
C VAL A 329 4.80 6.08 3.09
N CYS A 330 4.49 5.83 4.36
CA CYS A 330 4.42 4.48 4.91
C CYS A 330 2.98 4.11 5.26
N GLY A 331 2.52 2.94 4.82
CA GLY A 331 1.16 2.49 5.08
C GLY A 331 1.02 0.98 4.93
N GLY A 332 -0.21 0.51 5.12
CA GLY A 332 -0.55 -0.90 4.97
C GLY A 332 -0.35 -1.76 6.23
N ALA A 333 0.50 -1.37 7.16
CA ALA A 333 0.66 -1.98 8.48
C ALA A 333 1.14 -0.92 9.48
N ASN A 334 1.18 -1.27 10.78
CA ASN A 334 1.72 -0.39 11.80
C ASN A 334 3.26 -0.31 11.67
N LEU A 335 3.82 0.89 11.86
CA LEU A 335 5.26 1.13 11.91
C LEU A 335 5.63 1.55 13.34
N ASP A 336 6.58 0.86 13.96
CA ASP A 336 7.09 1.26 15.27
C ASP A 336 7.69 2.67 15.18
N PRO A 337 7.29 3.59 16.07
CA PRO A 337 7.79 4.96 16.12
C PRO A 337 9.32 5.09 16.11
N LYS A 338 10.05 4.10 16.64
CA LYS A 338 11.52 4.10 16.63
C LYS A 338 12.12 4.23 15.23
N TYR A 339 11.49 3.57 14.24
CA TYR A 339 11.96 3.64 12.85
C TYR A 339 11.62 4.98 12.21
N GLU A 340 10.43 5.52 12.52
CA GLU A 340 10.01 6.84 12.06
C GLU A 340 10.95 7.93 12.61
N GLU A 341 11.19 7.92 13.92
CA GLU A 341 12.12 8.85 14.59
C GLU A 341 13.56 8.66 14.10
N GLY A 342 14.00 7.42 13.98
CA GLY A 342 15.36 7.11 13.55
C GLY A 342 15.65 7.55 12.11
N MET A 343 14.72 7.34 11.19
CA MET A 343 14.85 7.84 9.81
C MET A 343 14.79 9.36 9.76
N HIS A 344 13.90 9.97 10.55
CA HIS A 344 13.87 11.43 10.72
C HIS A 344 15.21 11.98 11.18
N ASP A 345 15.86 11.35 12.15
CA ASP A 345 17.18 11.76 12.63
C ASP A 345 18.27 11.75 11.54
N PHE A 346 18.15 10.88 10.55
CA PHE A 346 19.02 10.86 9.37
C PHE A 346 18.64 11.88 8.30
N GLY A 347 17.50 12.57 8.44
CA GLY A 347 17.03 13.58 7.50
C GLY A 347 16.17 13.01 6.37
N ILE A 348 15.51 11.86 6.62
CA ILE A 348 14.49 11.27 5.76
C ILE A 348 13.18 11.27 6.53
N GLU A 349 12.17 11.95 5.98
CA GLU A 349 10.87 12.08 6.64
C GLU A 349 9.99 10.86 6.35
N ILE A 350 9.46 10.23 7.39
CA ILE A 350 8.45 9.19 7.25
C ILE A 350 7.08 9.81 7.51
N TYR A 351 6.14 9.56 6.62
CA TYR A 351 4.75 9.98 6.76
C TYR A 351 3.87 8.74 6.80
N ASN A 352 3.51 8.33 8.03
CA ASN A 352 2.61 7.21 8.23
C ASN A 352 1.20 7.58 7.81
N GLY A 353 0.49 6.62 7.18
CA GLY A 353 -0.91 6.72 6.80
C GLY A 353 -1.66 5.44 7.14
N TYR A 354 -2.97 5.59 7.31
CA TYR A 354 -3.90 4.51 7.53
C TYR A 354 -4.96 4.49 6.44
N GLY A 355 -5.37 3.28 6.09
CA GLY A 355 -6.42 3.06 5.13
C GLY A 355 -6.72 1.59 4.90
N MET A 356 -7.75 1.35 4.10
CA MET A 356 -8.24 0.03 3.73
C MET A 356 -8.85 0.07 2.33
N THR A 357 -8.95 -1.08 1.69
CA THR A 357 -9.48 -1.19 0.31
C THR A 357 -10.87 -0.55 0.20
N GLU A 358 -11.70 -0.73 1.22
CA GLU A 358 -13.05 -0.18 1.33
C GLU A 358 -13.09 1.37 1.38
N CYS A 359 -11.91 2.03 1.45
CA CYS A 359 -11.77 3.50 1.46
C CYS A 359 -10.86 4.04 0.34
N SER A 360 -10.58 3.30 -0.72
CA SER A 360 -9.98 3.71 -2.01
C SER A 360 -8.50 4.18 -2.05
N PRO A 361 -7.53 3.86 -1.19
CA PRO A 361 -7.62 3.22 0.10
C PRO A 361 -7.48 4.19 1.28
N ALA A 362 -6.99 5.43 1.07
CA ALA A 362 -6.43 6.29 2.11
C ALA A 362 -7.52 6.99 2.96
N ILE A 363 -7.36 6.93 4.27
CA ILE A 363 -8.26 7.57 5.25
C ILE A 363 -7.52 8.72 5.94
N THR A 364 -6.37 8.42 6.56
CA THR A 364 -5.55 9.43 7.25
C THR A 364 -4.12 9.39 6.78
N CYS A 365 -3.40 10.50 6.93
CA CYS A 365 -1.99 10.56 6.67
C CYS A 365 -1.28 11.66 7.44
N ASN A 366 -0.09 11.38 7.94
CA ASN A 366 0.87 12.41 8.34
C ASN A 366 1.35 13.15 7.09
N ARG A 367 1.62 14.45 7.20
CA ARG A 367 1.98 15.30 6.05
C ARG A 367 2.96 16.40 6.44
N PRO A 368 3.68 16.99 5.46
CA PRO A 368 4.57 18.10 5.73
C PRO A 368 3.89 19.22 6.53
N GLY A 369 4.47 19.56 7.70
CA GLY A 369 3.92 20.59 8.60
C GLY A 369 2.77 20.15 9.50
N LYS A 370 2.26 18.94 9.36
CA LYS A 370 1.21 18.36 10.24
C LYS A 370 1.49 16.87 10.45
N ARG A 371 2.34 16.57 11.42
CA ARG A 371 2.83 15.23 11.73
C ARG A 371 2.99 15.03 13.24
N LYS A 372 2.74 13.82 13.71
CA LYS A 372 3.02 13.37 15.08
C LYS A 372 3.55 11.93 15.02
N PHE A 373 4.72 11.67 15.61
CA PHE A 373 5.32 10.34 15.64
C PHE A 373 4.41 9.33 16.33
N GLY A 374 4.36 8.12 15.80
CA GLY A 374 3.50 7.04 16.27
C GLY A 374 2.03 7.19 15.90
N SER A 375 1.62 8.31 15.29
CA SER A 375 0.29 8.46 14.73
C SER A 375 0.24 8.06 13.26
N VAL A 376 -0.95 7.74 12.77
CA VAL A 376 -1.22 7.56 11.34
C VAL A 376 -1.77 8.82 10.68
N GLY A 377 -1.55 9.97 11.33
CA GLY A 377 -1.90 11.29 10.81
C GLY A 377 -3.34 11.71 11.08
N THR A 378 -3.79 12.69 10.30
CA THR A 378 -5.14 13.26 10.39
C THR A 378 -5.93 12.92 9.13
N PRO A 379 -7.28 12.95 9.17
CA PRO A 379 -8.10 12.63 8.02
C PRO A 379 -7.70 13.41 6.76
N LEU A 380 -7.82 12.74 5.63
CA LEU A 380 -7.78 13.37 4.32
C LEU A 380 -9.06 14.19 4.10
N ASP A 381 -9.03 15.18 3.23
CA ASP A 381 -10.15 16.08 2.99
C ASP A 381 -11.33 15.46 2.22
N CYS A 382 -11.20 14.22 1.79
CA CYS A 382 -12.26 13.41 1.18
C CYS A 382 -13.08 12.60 2.17
N CYS A 383 -12.73 12.59 3.47
CA CYS A 383 -13.42 11.79 4.47
C CYS A 383 -13.37 12.42 5.88
N GLU A 384 -14.25 11.89 6.72
CA GLU A 384 -14.31 12.15 8.15
C GLU A 384 -14.16 10.84 8.91
N ILE A 385 -13.63 10.92 10.13
CA ILE A 385 -13.52 9.78 11.05
C ILE A 385 -14.14 10.11 12.39
N LYS A 386 -14.67 9.10 13.07
CA LYS A 386 -15.06 9.18 14.48
C LYS A 386 -14.63 7.92 15.21
N ILE A 387 -14.44 8.01 16.51
CA ILE A 387 -14.28 6.86 17.40
C ILE A 387 -15.65 6.53 17.98
N ASN A 388 -16.11 5.31 17.71
CA ASN A 388 -17.40 4.83 18.19
C ASN A 388 -17.21 4.07 19.51
N ASN A 389 -18.07 4.38 20.50
CA ASN A 389 -18.04 3.80 21.84
C ASN A 389 -16.64 3.81 22.49
N PRO A 390 -16.00 5.01 22.65
CA PRO A 390 -14.68 5.10 23.26
C PRO A 390 -14.74 4.69 24.75
N ASP A 391 -13.69 4.00 25.19
CA ASP A 391 -13.44 3.72 26.62
C ASP A 391 -12.87 4.94 27.36
N GLU A 392 -12.45 4.74 28.63
CA GLU A 392 -11.88 5.79 29.48
C GLU A 392 -10.57 6.40 28.90
N ASP A 393 -9.84 5.65 28.08
CA ASP A 393 -8.63 6.08 27.39
C ASP A 393 -8.90 6.70 26.00
N GLY A 394 -10.18 6.82 25.63
CA GLY A 394 -10.63 7.34 24.34
C GLY A 394 -10.46 6.35 23.18
N VAL A 395 -10.20 5.06 23.48
CA VAL A 395 -10.02 4.00 22.48
C VAL A 395 -11.38 3.38 22.14
N GLY A 396 -11.68 3.30 20.86
CA GLY A 396 -12.89 2.65 20.36
C GLY A 396 -12.77 2.28 18.90
N GLU A 397 -13.86 1.82 18.31
CA GLU A 397 -13.91 1.39 16.93
C GLU A 397 -13.89 2.61 15.97
N ILE A 398 -13.02 2.57 14.98
CA ILE A 398 -12.88 3.65 13.99
C ILE A 398 -14.00 3.52 12.97
N TYR A 399 -14.77 4.59 12.80
CA TYR A 399 -15.79 4.73 11.78
C TYR A 399 -15.37 5.79 10.77
N VAL A 400 -15.66 5.57 9.49
CA VAL A 400 -15.28 6.44 8.38
C VAL A 400 -16.50 6.76 7.52
N ARG A 401 -16.66 8.03 7.11
CA ARG A 401 -17.59 8.40 6.03
C ARG A 401 -16.90 9.36 5.06
N GLY A 402 -17.26 9.32 3.79
CA GLY A 402 -16.70 10.24 2.82
C GLY A 402 -16.84 9.76 1.39
N THR A 403 -16.35 10.57 0.48
CA THR A 403 -16.42 10.29 -0.96
C THR A 403 -15.51 9.16 -1.41
N ASN A 404 -14.56 8.73 -0.57
CA ASN A 404 -13.65 7.62 -0.80
C ASN A 404 -14.18 6.27 -0.32
N VAL A 405 -15.33 6.24 0.37
CA VAL A 405 -15.90 5.00 0.93
C VAL A 405 -16.59 4.20 -0.17
N MET A 406 -16.41 2.88 -0.15
CA MET A 406 -16.98 1.93 -1.10
C MET A 406 -18.51 2.00 -1.19
N VAL A 407 -19.06 1.52 -2.29
CA VAL A 407 -20.51 1.31 -2.43
C VAL A 407 -20.98 0.12 -1.59
N GLY A 408 -20.18 -0.93 -1.52
CA GLY A 408 -20.47 -2.15 -0.77
C GLY A 408 -19.61 -3.33 -1.25
N TYR A 409 -19.99 -4.52 -0.82
CA TYR A 409 -19.37 -5.76 -1.28
C TYR A 409 -20.14 -6.33 -2.48
N TYR A 410 -19.41 -6.71 -3.51
CA TYR A 410 -19.97 -7.22 -4.77
C TYR A 410 -20.77 -8.50 -4.55
N ASN A 411 -22.06 -8.49 -4.96
CA ASN A 411 -22.99 -9.59 -4.78
C ASN A 411 -23.14 -10.10 -3.33
N ASP A 412 -22.86 -9.24 -2.32
CA ASP A 412 -22.96 -9.61 -0.90
C ASP A 412 -23.69 -8.49 -0.12
N PRO A 413 -25.01 -8.40 -0.24
CA PRO A 413 -25.81 -7.37 0.43
C PRO A 413 -25.82 -7.53 1.96
N GLU A 414 -25.70 -8.75 2.48
CA GLU A 414 -25.64 -9.01 3.93
C GLU A 414 -24.35 -8.47 4.52
N ALA A 415 -23.20 -8.80 3.92
CA ALA A 415 -21.92 -8.25 4.35
C ALA A 415 -21.86 -6.72 4.16
N THR A 416 -22.51 -6.20 3.11
CA THR A 416 -22.62 -4.75 2.91
C THR A 416 -23.41 -4.11 4.03
N ALA A 417 -24.59 -4.62 4.36
CA ALA A 417 -25.40 -4.09 5.46
C ALA A 417 -24.67 -4.17 6.81
N ALA A 418 -23.92 -5.24 7.06
CA ALA A 418 -23.14 -5.41 8.28
C ALA A 418 -21.91 -4.49 8.37
N ALA A 419 -21.45 -3.93 7.23
CA ALA A 419 -20.29 -3.06 7.18
C ALA A 419 -20.63 -1.59 7.48
N PHE A 420 -21.90 -1.21 7.54
CA PHE A 420 -22.31 0.17 7.71
C PHE A 420 -23.21 0.39 8.94
N ASP A 421 -23.04 1.53 9.58
CA ASP A 421 -23.95 2.11 10.57
C ASP A 421 -24.44 3.46 10.02
N GLY A 422 -25.58 3.44 9.35
CA GLY A 422 -26.07 4.57 8.56
C GLY A 422 -25.07 4.92 7.43
N GLU A 423 -24.55 6.14 7.43
CA GLU A 423 -23.55 6.59 6.44
C GLU A 423 -22.10 6.25 6.82
N TRP A 424 -21.88 5.61 7.96
CA TRP A 424 -20.56 5.33 8.48
C TRP A 424 -20.12 3.90 8.17
N LEU A 425 -18.99 3.76 7.51
CA LEU A 425 -18.32 2.47 7.35
C LEU A 425 -17.68 2.08 8.69
N ILE A 426 -17.96 0.88 9.13
CA ILE A 426 -17.37 0.23 10.31
C ILE A 426 -16.05 -0.43 9.86
N THR A 427 -14.93 0.09 10.31
CA THR A 427 -13.62 -0.41 9.80
C THR A 427 -13.18 -1.73 10.43
N GLY A 428 -13.70 -2.05 11.61
CA GLY A 428 -13.22 -3.18 12.42
C GLY A 428 -11.84 -2.93 13.05
N ASP A 429 -11.30 -1.74 12.92
CA ASP A 429 -10.05 -1.33 13.54
C ASP A 429 -10.33 -0.44 14.77
N HIS A 430 -9.50 -0.53 15.80
CA HIS A 430 -9.58 0.27 17.01
C HIS A 430 -8.48 1.32 17.03
N GLY A 431 -8.82 2.49 17.52
CA GLY A 431 -7.89 3.60 17.66
C GLY A 431 -8.43 4.70 18.57
N ARG A 432 -7.63 5.73 18.76
CA ARG A 432 -8.01 6.96 19.47
C ARG A 432 -7.57 8.18 18.69
N ILE A 433 -8.30 9.26 18.85
CA ILE A 433 -7.95 10.58 18.28
C ILE A 433 -7.52 11.48 19.43
N ASP A 434 -6.36 12.13 19.29
CA ASP A 434 -5.89 13.08 20.28
C ASP A 434 -6.48 14.49 20.09
N GLU A 435 -6.17 15.41 21.01
CA GLU A 435 -6.66 16.78 21.01
C GLU A 435 -6.29 17.59 19.75
N ASP A 436 -5.20 17.22 19.07
CA ASP A 436 -4.72 17.82 17.82
C ASP A 436 -5.36 17.19 16.57
N GLY A 437 -6.22 16.18 16.76
CA GLY A 437 -6.92 15.44 15.70
C GLY A 437 -6.10 14.35 15.02
N PHE A 438 -4.99 13.90 15.61
CA PHE A 438 -4.20 12.78 15.11
C PHE A 438 -4.77 11.44 15.55
N LEU A 439 -4.89 10.52 14.60
CA LEU A 439 -5.32 9.14 14.84
C LEU A 439 -4.13 8.28 15.26
N PHE A 440 -4.29 7.54 16.34
CA PHE A 440 -3.38 6.50 16.80
C PHE A 440 -4.09 5.15 16.70
N MET A 441 -3.46 4.22 15.99
CA MET A 441 -3.97 2.85 15.86
C MET A 441 -3.68 2.07 17.14
N VAL A 442 -4.64 1.24 17.54
CA VAL A 442 -4.48 0.34 18.70
C VAL A 442 -4.44 -1.12 18.24
N GLY A 443 -5.29 -1.51 17.29
CA GLY A 443 -5.30 -2.87 16.77
C GLY A 443 -6.61 -3.21 16.07
N ARG A 444 -6.82 -4.51 15.73
CA ARG A 444 -8.05 -4.98 15.12
C ARG A 444 -9.02 -5.55 16.14
N LYS A 445 -10.30 -5.17 16.06
CA LYS A 445 -11.37 -5.66 16.94
C LYS A 445 -11.38 -7.19 17.07
N LYS A 446 -11.28 -7.90 15.96
CA LYS A 446 -11.29 -9.36 15.90
C LYS A 446 -10.04 -10.03 16.50
N ASN A 447 -8.94 -9.30 16.65
CA ASN A 447 -7.71 -9.78 17.23
C ASN A 447 -7.62 -9.49 18.73
N LEU A 448 -8.53 -8.64 19.27
CA LEU A 448 -8.53 -8.30 20.67
C LEU A 448 -8.65 -9.56 21.54
N ILE A 449 -7.72 -9.68 22.48
CA ILE A 449 -7.78 -10.70 23.51
C ILE A 449 -8.77 -10.25 24.57
N CYS A 450 -9.91 -10.93 24.64
CA CYS A 450 -10.95 -10.66 25.62
C CYS A 450 -10.66 -11.43 26.91
N LEU A 451 -10.13 -10.76 27.91
CA LEU A 451 -9.81 -11.41 29.18
C LEU A 451 -11.07 -11.72 30.00
N SER A 452 -10.98 -12.71 30.89
CA SER A 452 -12.07 -13.14 31.78
C SER A 452 -12.62 -12.05 32.70
N ASN A 453 -11.83 -10.97 32.94
CA ASN A 453 -12.24 -9.78 33.70
C ASN A 453 -12.93 -8.72 32.83
N GLY A 454 -13.27 -9.02 31.56
CA GLY A 454 -13.95 -8.13 30.63
C GLY A 454 -13.06 -7.06 29.98
N LYS A 455 -11.75 -7.05 30.27
CA LYS A 455 -10.81 -6.13 29.62
C LYS A 455 -10.34 -6.68 28.27
N ASN A 456 -10.26 -5.78 27.29
CA ASN A 456 -9.72 -6.08 25.97
C ASN A 456 -8.24 -5.68 25.92
N VAL A 457 -7.41 -6.58 25.38
CA VAL A 457 -5.98 -6.35 25.16
C VAL A 457 -5.69 -6.47 23.67
N SER A 458 -5.09 -5.44 23.08
CA SER A 458 -4.61 -5.51 21.69
C SER A 458 -3.31 -6.30 21.64
N PRO A 459 -3.26 -7.42 20.92
CA PRO A 459 -2.01 -8.13 20.68
C PRO A 459 -0.99 -7.25 19.98
N GLU A 460 -1.43 -6.46 19.01
CA GLU A 460 -0.59 -5.59 18.20
C GLU A 460 0.15 -4.55 19.05
N GLU A 461 -0.51 -4.00 20.11
CA GLU A 461 0.15 -3.09 21.05
C GLU A 461 1.30 -3.77 21.80
N LEU A 462 1.10 -5.04 22.18
CA LEU A 462 2.14 -5.81 22.89
C LEU A 462 3.27 -6.21 21.93
N GLU A 463 2.92 -6.65 20.72
CA GLU A 463 3.88 -6.99 19.68
C GLU A 463 4.79 -5.81 19.33
N ASP A 464 4.22 -4.62 19.15
CA ASP A 464 4.99 -3.39 18.87
C ASP A 464 6.01 -3.09 19.96
N LYS A 465 5.66 -3.33 21.22
CA LYS A 465 6.57 -3.09 22.34
C LYS A 465 7.62 -4.18 22.47
N LEU A 466 7.24 -5.45 22.30
CA LEU A 466 8.14 -6.61 22.38
C LEU A 466 9.13 -6.64 21.21
N SER A 467 8.73 -6.18 20.03
CA SER A 467 9.62 -6.07 18.86
C SER A 467 10.76 -5.05 19.03
N ARG A 468 10.73 -4.22 20.09
CA ARG A 468 11.81 -3.28 20.42
C ARG A 468 13.00 -3.94 21.10
N ILE A 469 12.87 -5.18 21.53
CA ILE A 469 13.99 -5.98 22.07
C ILE A 469 14.93 -6.26 20.89
N ASP A 470 16.19 -5.85 20.99
CA ASP A 470 17.16 -5.79 19.89
C ASP A 470 17.32 -7.07 19.06
N TYR A 471 17.12 -8.22 19.68
CA TYR A 471 17.27 -9.54 19.06
C TYR A 471 15.93 -10.19 18.66
N VAL A 472 14.80 -9.53 18.85
CA VAL A 472 13.50 -10.02 18.37
C VAL A 472 13.37 -9.62 16.90
N LYS A 473 13.30 -10.60 15.99
CA LYS A 473 13.02 -10.39 14.57
C LYS A 473 11.51 -10.28 14.32
N GLU A 474 10.76 -11.20 14.92
CA GLU A 474 9.29 -11.25 14.77
C GLU A 474 8.69 -11.72 16.10
N VAL A 475 7.50 -11.21 16.40
CA VAL A 475 6.72 -11.63 17.56
C VAL A 475 5.24 -11.66 17.20
N LEU A 476 4.54 -12.68 17.68
CA LEU A 476 3.09 -12.83 17.56
C LEU A 476 2.52 -13.02 18.97
N VAL A 477 1.54 -12.20 19.31
CA VAL A 477 0.84 -12.28 20.60
C VAL A 477 -0.58 -12.79 20.38
N TYR A 478 -1.01 -13.75 21.19
CA TYR A 478 -2.34 -14.37 21.14
C TYR A 478 -2.76 -14.88 22.51
N GLU A 479 -4.00 -15.29 22.65
CA GLU A 479 -4.50 -15.93 23.85
C GLU A 479 -4.30 -17.45 23.74
N GLU A 480 -3.78 -18.08 24.79
CA GLU A 480 -3.67 -19.53 24.90
C GLU A 480 -3.92 -19.94 26.36
N ASP A 481 -4.88 -20.81 26.59
CA ASP A 481 -5.31 -21.31 27.90
C ASP A 481 -5.62 -20.19 28.91
N GLY A 482 -6.31 -19.14 28.47
CA GLY A 482 -6.67 -17.98 29.29
C GLY A 482 -5.51 -17.04 29.63
N LYS A 483 -4.36 -17.18 28.96
CA LYS A 483 -3.17 -16.35 29.17
C LYS A 483 -2.74 -15.65 27.89
N ILE A 484 -2.25 -14.43 28.04
CA ILE A 484 -1.56 -13.74 26.95
C ILE A 484 -0.24 -14.46 26.69
N THR A 485 -0.10 -15.02 25.49
CA THR A 485 1.08 -15.77 25.06
C THR A 485 1.81 -15.00 23.97
N ALA A 486 3.12 -14.85 24.09
CA ALA A 486 3.97 -14.25 23.07
C ALA A 486 4.85 -15.33 22.43
N GLU A 487 4.83 -15.44 21.11
CA GLU A 487 5.69 -16.36 20.37
C GLU A 487 6.71 -15.55 19.56
N PHE A 488 7.98 -15.89 19.68
CA PHE A 488 9.10 -15.11 19.16
C PHE A 488 9.87 -15.86 18.09
N PHE A 489 10.29 -15.16 17.04
CA PHE A 489 11.38 -15.55 16.18
C PHE A 489 12.57 -14.62 16.45
N LEU A 490 13.71 -15.19 16.88
CA LEU A 490 14.86 -14.44 17.39
C LEU A 490 16.00 -14.36 16.37
N ASN A 491 16.80 -13.32 16.46
CA ASN A 491 18.04 -13.15 15.71
C ASN A 491 19.23 -13.80 16.45
N GLU A 492 19.25 -15.11 16.50
CA GLU A 492 20.33 -15.87 17.17
C GLU A 492 21.66 -15.81 16.40
N GLU A 493 21.65 -15.46 15.10
CA GLU A 493 22.86 -15.28 14.28
C GLU A 493 23.72 -14.10 14.76
N ASP A 494 23.08 -12.94 14.99
CA ASP A 494 23.76 -11.74 15.47
C ASP A 494 23.80 -11.67 17.03
N HIS A 495 22.96 -12.46 17.73
CA HIS A 495 22.78 -12.49 19.19
C HIS A 495 22.66 -13.92 19.71
N PRO A 496 23.79 -14.67 19.87
CA PRO A 496 23.76 -16.08 20.25
C PRO A 496 23.18 -16.34 21.67
N ASP A 497 23.11 -15.31 22.50
CA ASP A 497 22.53 -15.34 23.85
C ASP A 497 21.02 -15.01 23.90
N ALA A 498 20.40 -14.65 22.79
CA ALA A 498 19.02 -14.20 22.71
C ALA A 498 18.04 -15.15 23.41
N ARG A 499 18.12 -16.46 23.09
CA ARG A 499 17.22 -17.48 23.65
C ARG A 499 17.32 -17.64 25.16
N SER A 500 18.48 -17.37 25.72
CA SER A 500 18.68 -17.42 27.18
C SER A 500 18.20 -16.16 27.90
N ARG A 501 18.18 -15.02 27.21
CA ARG A 501 17.84 -13.71 27.78
C ARG A 501 16.35 -13.39 27.69
N ILE A 502 15.63 -13.94 26.70
CA ILE A 502 14.23 -13.54 26.39
C ILE A 502 13.32 -13.59 27.64
N LYS A 503 13.53 -14.53 28.55
CA LYS A 503 12.72 -14.63 29.75
C LYS A 503 12.91 -13.40 30.64
N GLU A 504 14.15 -12.96 30.87
CA GLU A 504 14.48 -11.81 31.72
C GLU A 504 13.90 -10.51 31.10
N ASP A 505 14.03 -10.36 29.78
CA ASP A 505 13.50 -9.20 29.04
C ASP A 505 11.96 -9.17 29.04
N ILE A 506 11.28 -10.33 29.01
CA ILE A 506 9.81 -10.41 29.19
C ILE A 506 9.43 -10.04 30.64
N ASP A 507 10.17 -10.48 31.63
CA ASP A 507 9.92 -10.13 33.02
C ASP A 507 10.13 -8.62 33.27
N GLU A 508 11.10 -8.00 32.60
CA GLU A 508 11.28 -6.54 32.61
C GLU A 508 10.12 -5.83 31.87
N PHE A 509 9.75 -6.30 30.72
CA PHE A 509 8.58 -5.81 29.96
C PHE A 509 7.32 -5.82 30.84
N ASN A 510 7.02 -6.94 31.50
CA ASN A 510 5.86 -7.10 32.35
C ASN A 510 5.85 -6.12 33.54
N ARG A 511 7.03 -5.79 34.10
CA ARG A 511 7.13 -4.78 35.17
C ARG A 511 6.71 -3.38 34.72
N GLY A 512 6.87 -3.08 33.44
CA GLY A 512 6.47 -1.80 32.84
C GLY A 512 5.02 -1.74 32.35
N MET A 513 4.27 -2.86 32.48
CA MET A 513 2.92 -2.98 31.95
C MET A 513 1.86 -3.11 33.05
N PRO A 514 0.60 -2.69 32.81
CA PRO A 514 -0.52 -3.05 33.68
C PRO A 514 -0.65 -4.57 33.79
N LEU A 515 -0.97 -5.08 34.98
CA LEU A 515 -1.05 -6.52 35.27
C LEU A 515 -1.88 -7.32 34.27
N PHE A 516 -2.97 -6.76 33.77
CA PHE A 516 -3.86 -7.42 32.80
C PHE A 516 -3.27 -7.51 31.39
N LYS A 517 -2.16 -6.79 31.09
CA LYS A 517 -1.42 -6.85 29.82
C LYS A 517 -0.15 -7.68 29.91
N ASN A 518 0.12 -8.34 31.05
CA ASN A 518 1.34 -9.11 31.23
C ASN A 518 1.35 -10.35 30.34
N ILE A 519 2.51 -10.64 29.75
CA ILE A 519 2.77 -11.89 29.04
C ILE A 519 2.82 -13.02 30.07
N GLY A 520 1.86 -13.94 29.99
CA GLY A 520 1.73 -15.07 30.91
C GLY A 520 2.43 -16.34 30.46
N LYS A 521 2.68 -16.46 29.16
CA LYS A 521 3.44 -17.54 28.52
C LYS A 521 4.29 -16.98 27.39
N PHE A 522 5.40 -17.64 27.08
CA PHE A 522 6.14 -17.36 25.86
C PHE A 522 6.66 -18.63 25.19
N LYS A 523 6.87 -18.55 23.89
CA LYS A 523 7.45 -19.60 23.05
C LYS A 523 8.53 -18.98 22.15
N VAL A 524 9.53 -19.78 21.80
CA VAL A 524 10.55 -19.38 20.81
C VAL A 524 10.51 -20.40 19.68
N ARG A 525 10.36 -19.92 18.46
CA ARG A 525 10.34 -20.71 17.23
C ARG A 525 11.66 -20.64 16.49
N ASP A 526 11.94 -21.64 15.69
CA ASP A 526 13.18 -21.75 14.92
C ASP A 526 13.07 -21.16 13.49
N GLU A 527 11.84 -20.88 13.01
CA GLU A 527 11.54 -20.39 11.66
C GLU A 527 10.72 -19.11 11.71
N GLU A 528 10.80 -18.29 10.64
CA GLU A 528 9.95 -17.09 10.47
C GLU A 528 8.46 -17.45 10.48
N PHE A 529 7.61 -16.50 10.90
CA PHE A 529 6.18 -16.67 10.79
C PHE A 529 5.75 -16.71 9.31
N PRO A 530 4.72 -17.52 8.96
CA PRO A 530 4.08 -17.44 7.67
C PRO A 530 3.59 -16.01 7.42
N LYS A 531 3.78 -15.51 6.19
CA LYS A 531 3.42 -14.14 5.83
C LYS A 531 2.31 -14.15 4.76
N THR A 532 1.47 -13.14 4.81
CA THR A 532 0.50 -12.86 3.76
C THR A 532 1.19 -12.36 2.49
N THR A 533 0.47 -12.24 1.38
CA THR A 533 0.97 -11.67 0.12
C THR A 533 1.46 -10.22 0.28
N THR A 534 0.97 -9.52 1.31
CA THR A 534 1.40 -8.16 1.70
C THR A 534 2.52 -8.15 2.74
N LEU A 535 3.20 -9.28 2.98
CA LEU A 535 4.33 -9.46 3.92
C LEU A 535 3.97 -9.22 5.39
N LYS A 536 2.71 -9.34 5.78
CA LYS A 536 2.27 -9.32 7.19
C LYS A 536 2.31 -10.73 7.76
N ILE A 537 2.61 -10.85 9.06
CA ILE A 537 2.49 -12.14 9.77
C ILE A 537 1.05 -12.64 9.64
N ALA A 538 0.90 -13.85 9.12
CA ALA A 538 -0.40 -14.49 8.99
C ALA A 538 -0.83 -15.02 10.38
N ARG A 539 -1.83 -14.36 10.98
CA ARG A 539 -2.43 -14.80 12.24
C ARG A 539 -3.38 -15.97 11.94
N LYS A 540 -2.85 -17.19 11.88
CA LYS A 540 -3.69 -18.40 11.91
C LYS A 540 -3.81 -18.83 13.38
N TYR A 541 -4.98 -18.62 13.95
CA TYR A 541 -5.37 -19.29 15.18
C TYR A 541 -5.94 -20.66 14.76
N ASN A 542 -5.31 -21.73 15.20
CA ASN A 542 -5.88 -23.06 15.13
C ASN A 542 -6.98 -23.21 16.16
#